data_f6e3aad55047c58ee087c8f4f76293bb
#
_entry.id   f6e3aad55047c58ee087c8f4f76293bb
#
_cell.length_a   1.000
_cell.length_b   1.000
_cell.length_c   1.000
_cell.angle_alpha   90.00
_cell.angle_beta   90.00
_cell.angle_gamma   90.00
#
_symmetry.space_group_name_H-M   'P 1'
#
loop_
_entity.id
_entity.type
_entity.pdbx_description
1 polymer ?
#
loop_
_entity_poly.entity_id
_entity_poly.type
_entity_poly.pdbx_seq_one_letter_code
_entity_poly.pdbx_strand_id
1 'polypeptide(L)'
;MNLLSRGLFASASLASLAWPVAGRIFSEKLEIDENRSVWAASTPDYQPGPPLAGDTTADLAIIGGGFTGVSTAYHFSRRYPEKRVVLLEAASLANGASGRNGGMMLNWLPYDSPRNPALDALIYATTNAGIDTIEEIIRRHSLPVSYRRDGTLSVFTSPARAEYGHAKAEYQASIGAQVEFIDRAALAARFRLEGAQGAVLDRGSGQLNGCQYVRGLRPVLVEQGVAIYEQTPVLKVEEGRTISLTTPNGRVQTGAIVLATNGYTSKLGYFRDAIFPVVSHVIATAPLNPAQQLGWQEWAGFYDDMDRISYSSITSEGQVIFGGGSPIGWAYTFNNGTCFNGSQAETARVSASVERGLQRYAPDAQGVTIAQRWSGTLGLTLRRNILLGVRGEHHNVFYAVGFNGHGVTLTNVAGQILTDMYSGDDQMWRGLPFYQDSYTPIPPEPFRWAGYKIFSQLSGHLPRY
;
A
#
# COMPACT_ATOMS: atom_id res chain seq x y z
N MET A 1 34.14 -7.77 37.06
CA MET A 1 32.87 -8.07 36.36
C MET A 1 31.78 -7.20 36.97
N ASN A 2 31.41 -6.17 36.28
CA ASN A 2 30.55 -5.09 36.81
C ASN A 2 29.07 -5.52 36.88
N LEU A 3 28.36 -4.96 37.85
CA LEU A 3 26.91 -5.16 38.07
C LEU A 3 26.02 -4.97 36.82
N LEU A 4 26.49 -4.17 35.86
CA LEU A 4 25.82 -3.97 34.55
C LEU A 4 25.84 -5.23 33.66
N SER A 5 26.87 -6.05 33.73
CA SER A 5 26.92 -7.31 32.97
C SER A 5 25.99 -8.38 33.49
N ARG A 6 25.75 -8.41 34.81
CA ARG A 6 24.80 -9.34 35.43
C ARG A 6 23.33 -8.95 35.14
N GLY A 7 23.04 -7.66 35.02
CA GLY A 7 21.71 -7.19 34.65
C GLY A 7 21.32 -7.52 33.19
N LEU A 8 22.28 -7.43 32.27
CA LEU A 8 22.06 -7.77 30.88
C LEU A 8 21.88 -9.29 30.65
N PHE A 9 22.60 -10.13 31.39
CA PHE A 9 22.42 -11.58 31.29
C PHE A 9 21.11 -12.05 31.94
N ALA A 10 20.68 -11.45 33.04
CA ALA A 10 19.40 -11.76 33.67
C ALA A 10 18.20 -11.32 32.78
N SER A 11 18.30 -10.18 32.10
CA SER A 11 17.27 -9.72 31.17
C SER A 11 17.21 -10.59 29.91
N ALA A 12 18.34 -11.07 29.38
CA ALA A 12 18.38 -12.01 28.25
C ALA A 12 17.76 -13.38 28.60
N SER A 13 18.01 -13.88 29.82
CA SER A 13 17.45 -15.15 30.30
C SER A 13 15.94 -15.07 30.56
N LEU A 14 15.43 -13.95 31.08
CA LEU A 14 14.00 -13.71 31.24
C LEU A 14 13.30 -13.52 29.91
N ALA A 15 13.96 -12.86 28.92
CA ALA A 15 13.46 -12.73 27.57
C ALA A 15 13.36 -14.09 26.86
N SER A 16 14.34 -14.99 27.07
CA SER A 16 14.32 -16.34 26.47
C SER A 16 13.26 -17.27 27.08
N LEU A 17 12.88 -17.07 28.34
CA LEU A 17 11.81 -17.82 29.02
C LEU A 17 10.41 -17.23 28.71
N ALA A 18 10.31 -15.92 28.48
CA ALA A 18 9.07 -15.27 28.13
C ALA A 18 8.74 -15.42 26.63
N TRP A 19 9.72 -15.73 25.78
CA TRP A 19 9.59 -15.83 24.33
C TRP A 19 8.60 -16.90 23.87
N PRO A 20 8.60 -18.16 24.39
CA PRO A 20 7.62 -19.16 23.99
C PRO A 20 6.19 -18.82 24.43
N VAL A 21 6.05 -18.11 25.57
CA VAL A 21 4.75 -17.70 26.11
C VAL A 21 4.23 -16.48 25.35
N ALA A 22 5.06 -15.48 25.10
CA ALA A 22 4.71 -14.32 24.30
C ALA A 22 4.41 -14.73 22.85
N GLY A 23 5.21 -15.62 22.27
CA GLY A 23 4.96 -16.17 20.94
C GLY A 23 3.64 -16.93 20.83
N ARG A 24 3.18 -17.61 21.89
CA ARG A 24 1.86 -18.27 21.92
C ARG A 24 0.69 -17.30 22.14
N ILE A 25 0.90 -16.24 22.90
CA ILE A 25 -0.13 -15.22 23.17
C ILE A 25 -0.32 -14.30 21.95
N PHE A 26 0.74 -14.09 21.17
CA PHE A 26 0.74 -13.15 20.02
C PHE A 26 0.96 -13.84 18.67
N SER A 27 1.08 -15.17 18.60
CA SER A 27 1.06 -15.92 17.34
C SER A 27 -0.39 -16.05 16.88
N GLU A 28 -0.95 -14.96 16.40
CA GLU A 28 -2.21 -15.03 15.69
C GLU A 28 -2.02 -15.87 14.42
N LYS A 29 -2.92 -16.84 14.24
CA LYS A 29 -3.04 -17.52 12.97
C LYS A 29 -3.21 -16.46 11.90
N LEU A 30 -2.65 -16.70 10.74
CA LEU A 30 -2.88 -15.89 9.54
C LEU A 30 -4.34 -16.11 9.09
N GLU A 31 -5.27 -15.57 9.81
CA GLU A 31 -6.63 -15.45 9.32
C GLU A 31 -6.60 -14.27 8.35
N ILE A 32 -6.81 -14.58 7.08
CA ILE A 32 -7.03 -13.57 6.05
C ILE A 32 -8.34 -12.91 6.46
N ASP A 33 -8.22 -11.64 6.87
CA ASP A 33 -9.33 -10.91 7.45
C ASP A 33 -10.47 -10.83 6.45
N GLU A 34 -11.65 -11.37 6.81
CA GLU A 34 -12.85 -11.32 5.99
C GLU A 34 -13.54 -9.95 6.04
N ASN A 35 -13.00 -8.97 6.78
CA ASN A 35 -13.62 -7.67 6.80
C ASN A 35 -13.57 -7.02 5.42
N ARG A 36 -14.73 -6.88 4.84
CA ARG A 36 -14.92 -6.49 3.45
C ARG A 36 -14.84 -4.98 3.30
N SER A 37 -13.90 -4.49 2.50
CA SER A 37 -13.79 -3.07 2.16
C SER A 37 -14.96 -2.63 1.26
N VAL A 38 -15.21 -1.32 1.21
CA VAL A 38 -16.16 -0.73 0.27
C VAL A 38 -15.80 -1.05 -1.18
N TRP A 39 -14.52 -1.12 -1.50
CA TRP A 39 -14.02 -1.49 -2.83
C TRP A 39 -14.34 -2.95 -3.18
N ALA A 40 -14.17 -3.87 -2.24
CA ALA A 40 -14.53 -5.27 -2.45
C ALA A 40 -16.06 -5.46 -2.52
N ALA A 41 -16.81 -4.63 -1.80
CA ALA A 41 -18.28 -4.63 -1.85
C ALA A 41 -18.82 -4.13 -3.21
N SER A 42 -18.09 -3.25 -3.91
CA SER A 42 -18.47 -2.75 -5.24
C SER A 42 -18.31 -3.77 -6.38
N THR A 43 -17.79 -4.97 -6.08
CA THR A 43 -17.68 -6.08 -7.05
C THR A 43 -18.35 -7.35 -6.49
N PRO A 44 -19.67 -7.32 -6.22
CA PRO A 44 -20.37 -8.38 -5.49
C PRO A 44 -20.37 -9.73 -6.24
N ASP A 45 -20.39 -9.68 -7.56
CA ASP A 45 -20.48 -10.86 -8.43
C ASP A 45 -19.11 -11.47 -8.76
N TYR A 46 -18.02 -10.91 -8.22
CA TYR A 46 -16.70 -11.45 -8.48
C TYR A 46 -16.55 -12.84 -7.86
N GLN A 47 -16.27 -13.81 -8.72
CA GLN A 47 -15.95 -15.17 -8.31
C GLN A 47 -14.44 -15.39 -8.45
N PRO A 48 -13.74 -15.79 -7.37
CA PRO A 48 -12.34 -16.17 -7.46
C PRO A 48 -12.10 -17.26 -8.50
N GLY A 49 -10.96 -17.22 -9.15
CA GLY A 49 -10.52 -18.28 -10.04
C GLY A 49 -10.21 -19.59 -9.28
N PRO A 50 -10.04 -20.70 -9.99
CA PRO A 50 -9.77 -21.97 -9.38
C PRO A 50 -8.44 -21.95 -8.63
N PRO A 51 -8.31 -22.66 -7.49
CA PRO A 51 -7.04 -22.90 -6.86
C PRO A 51 -6.15 -23.80 -7.73
N LEU A 52 -4.83 -23.75 -7.51
CA LEU A 52 -3.92 -24.69 -8.12
C LEU A 52 -4.29 -26.12 -7.70
N ALA A 53 -4.38 -27.00 -8.68
CA ALA A 53 -4.63 -28.43 -8.48
C ALA A 53 -3.52 -29.24 -9.14
N GLY A 54 -2.61 -29.82 -8.33
CA GLY A 54 -1.46 -30.56 -8.79
C GLY A 54 -0.25 -29.69 -9.15
N ASP A 55 0.81 -30.35 -9.60
CA ASP A 55 2.09 -29.72 -9.93
C ASP A 55 2.01 -29.06 -11.33
N THR A 56 2.69 -27.91 -11.47
CA THR A 56 2.78 -27.19 -12.74
C THR A 56 4.16 -26.55 -12.91
N THR A 57 4.42 -26.03 -14.11
CA THR A 57 5.67 -25.34 -14.43
C THR A 57 5.37 -23.99 -15.06
N ALA A 58 6.27 -23.01 -14.87
CA ALA A 58 6.21 -21.70 -15.48
C ALA A 58 7.60 -21.20 -15.88
N ASP A 59 7.66 -20.21 -16.76
CA ASP A 59 8.87 -19.41 -16.99
C ASP A 59 8.98 -18.34 -15.91
N LEU A 60 7.83 -17.74 -15.55
CA LEU A 60 7.71 -16.75 -14.49
C LEU A 60 6.53 -17.08 -13.58
N ALA A 61 6.77 -17.14 -12.26
CA ALA A 61 5.68 -17.21 -11.28
C ALA A 61 5.60 -15.90 -10.46
N ILE A 62 4.42 -15.30 -10.42
CA ILE A 62 4.14 -14.05 -9.69
C ILE A 62 3.40 -14.40 -8.41
N ILE A 63 3.95 -14.00 -7.26
CA ILE A 63 3.37 -14.27 -5.94
C ILE A 63 2.68 -13.01 -5.44
N GLY A 64 1.34 -13.03 -5.41
CA GLY A 64 0.47 -11.95 -4.99
C GLY A 64 -0.35 -11.35 -6.14
N GLY A 65 -1.68 -11.33 -5.98
CA GLY A 65 -2.67 -10.86 -6.94
C GLY A 65 -3.18 -9.44 -6.67
N GLY A 66 -2.31 -8.58 -6.13
CA GLY A 66 -2.54 -7.13 -6.00
C GLY A 66 -2.13 -6.35 -7.23
N PHE A 67 -2.11 -5.01 -7.13
CA PHE A 67 -1.67 -4.11 -8.22
C PHE A 67 -0.32 -4.52 -8.81
N THR A 68 0.71 -4.77 -7.99
CA THR A 68 2.05 -5.17 -8.46
C THR A 68 1.98 -6.43 -9.31
N GLY A 69 1.27 -7.45 -8.82
CA GLY A 69 1.19 -8.75 -9.50
C GLY A 69 0.46 -8.66 -10.84
N VAL A 70 -0.70 -7.99 -10.89
CA VAL A 70 -1.46 -7.86 -12.16
C VAL A 70 -0.75 -6.93 -13.14
N SER A 71 -0.09 -5.87 -12.67
CA SER A 71 0.71 -4.99 -13.52
C SER A 71 1.90 -5.74 -14.13
N THR A 72 2.64 -6.50 -13.30
CA THR A 72 3.75 -7.33 -13.82
C THR A 72 3.24 -8.36 -14.81
N ALA A 73 2.16 -9.07 -14.50
CA ALA A 73 1.56 -10.04 -15.40
C ALA A 73 1.16 -9.41 -16.74
N TYR A 74 0.54 -8.22 -16.70
CA TYR A 74 0.09 -7.49 -17.89
C TYR A 74 1.24 -7.08 -18.81
N HIS A 75 2.28 -6.45 -18.26
CA HIS A 75 3.42 -6.01 -19.06
C HIS A 75 4.25 -7.19 -19.56
N PHE A 76 4.45 -8.19 -18.69
CA PHE A 76 5.27 -9.36 -19.02
C PHE A 76 4.64 -10.23 -20.10
N SER A 77 3.37 -10.61 -19.98
CA SER A 77 2.70 -11.47 -20.97
C SER A 77 2.56 -10.79 -22.35
N ARG A 78 2.47 -9.47 -22.39
CA ARG A 78 2.47 -8.70 -23.65
C ARG A 78 3.83 -8.65 -24.32
N ARG A 79 4.91 -8.57 -23.51
CA ARG A 79 6.27 -8.51 -24.04
C ARG A 79 6.81 -9.89 -24.42
N TYR A 80 6.39 -10.92 -23.70
CA TYR A 80 6.83 -12.30 -23.88
C TYR A 80 5.64 -13.25 -24.01
N PRO A 81 4.88 -13.15 -25.10
CA PRO A 81 3.65 -13.96 -25.30
C PRO A 81 3.91 -15.46 -25.40
N GLU A 82 5.16 -15.87 -25.66
CA GLU A 82 5.59 -17.27 -25.69
C GLU A 82 5.91 -17.85 -24.32
N LYS A 83 6.04 -16.99 -23.29
CA LYS A 83 6.39 -17.42 -21.94
C LYS A 83 5.17 -17.83 -21.14
N ARG A 84 5.30 -18.90 -20.39
CA ARG A 84 4.28 -19.34 -19.45
C ARG A 84 4.35 -18.53 -18.16
N VAL A 85 3.30 -17.78 -17.85
CA VAL A 85 3.18 -16.97 -16.64
C VAL A 85 2.14 -17.58 -15.72
N VAL A 86 2.50 -17.76 -14.46
CA VAL A 86 1.59 -18.19 -13.38
C VAL A 86 1.49 -17.09 -12.34
N LEU A 87 0.28 -16.70 -11.97
CA LEU A 87 0.01 -15.78 -10.86
C LEU A 87 -0.67 -16.54 -9.74
N LEU A 88 -0.09 -16.50 -8.53
CA LEU A 88 -0.58 -17.17 -7.32
C LEU A 88 -1.07 -16.13 -6.31
N GLU A 89 -2.35 -16.19 -5.97
CA GLU A 89 -2.97 -15.32 -4.97
C GLU A 89 -3.50 -16.16 -3.81
N ALA A 90 -3.18 -15.74 -2.60
CA ALA A 90 -3.51 -16.49 -1.39
C ALA A 90 -5.02 -16.57 -1.10
N ALA A 91 -5.76 -15.54 -1.47
CA ALA A 91 -7.21 -15.47 -1.28
C ALA A 91 -7.93 -15.18 -2.61
N SER A 92 -8.26 -13.91 -2.86
CA SER A 92 -8.84 -13.46 -4.13
C SER A 92 -8.08 -12.24 -4.64
N LEU A 93 -8.10 -12.00 -5.93
CA LEU A 93 -7.48 -10.80 -6.51
C LEU A 93 -7.94 -9.54 -5.78
N ALA A 94 -6.99 -8.64 -5.51
CA ALA A 94 -7.16 -7.42 -4.74
C ALA A 94 -7.53 -7.60 -3.25
N ASN A 95 -7.41 -8.79 -2.66
CA ASN A 95 -7.75 -8.98 -1.24
C ASN A 95 -6.79 -8.26 -0.27
N GLY A 96 -5.54 -8.04 -0.67
CA GLY A 96 -4.55 -7.30 0.11
C GLY A 96 -4.74 -5.78 0.09
N ALA A 97 -3.65 -5.02 0.27
CA ALA A 97 -3.64 -3.56 0.28
C ALA A 97 -4.29 -2.91 -0.95
N SER A 98 -4.27 -3.58 -2.10
CA SER A 98 -4.85 -3.08 -3.36
C SER A 98 -6.36 -2.84 -3.30
N GLY A 99 -7.09 -3.65 -2.56
CA GLY A 99 -8.53 -3.50 -2.38
C GLY A 99 -8.92 -2.95 -1.01
N ARG A 100 -7.97 -2.44 -0.20
CA ARG A 100 -8.23 -2.00 1.19
C ARG A 100 -7.74 -0.58 1.49
N ASN A 101 -7.19 0.10 0.49
CA ASN A 101 -6.64 1.45 0.58
C ASN A 101 -7.72 2.54 0.50
N GLY A 102 -7.29 3.82 0.60
CA GLY A 102 -8.17 4.98 0.43
C GLY A 102 -8.52 5.33 -1.02
N GLY A 103 -8.05 4.56 -2.01
CA GLY A 103 -8.33 4.76 -3.43
C GLY A 103 -7.46 5.80 -4.13
N MET A 104 -6.67 6.61 -3.42
CA MET A 104 -5.91 7.70 -4.03
C MET A 104 -4.76 7.20 -4.93
N MET A 105 -4.71 7.74 -6.14
CA MET A 105 -3.58 7.61 -7.08
C MET A 105 -2.62 8.78 -6.84
N LEU A 106 -1.61 8.56 -6.00
CA LEU A 106 -0.60 9.57 -5.70
C LEU A 106 0.58 9.45 -6.67
N ASN A 107 1.11 10.56 -7.11
CA ASN A 107 2.14 10.66 -8.14
C ASN A 107 3.51 11.16 -7.64
N TRP A 108 3.74 11.16 -6.34
CA TRP A 108 5.03 11.43 -5.72
C TRP A 108 5.52 10.21 -4.94
N LEU A 109 6.81 10.21 -4.61
CA LEU A 109 7.37 9.22 -3.69
C LEU A 109 6.95 9.51 -2.24
N PRO A 110 6.89 8.50 -1.37
CA PRO A 110 6.42 8.62 0.00
C PRO A 110 7.42 9.29 0.97
N TYR A 111 8.53 9.82 0.49
CA TYR A 111 9.56 10.47 1.29
C TYR A 111 9.99 11.80 0.69
N ASP A 112 10.44 12.71 1.54
CA ASP A 112 11.11 13.94 1.11
C ASP A 112 12.62 13.67 0.98
N SER A 113 13.19 14.05 -0.15
CA SER A 113 14.63 14.08 -0.38
C SER A 113 15.12 15.54 -0.43
N PRO A 114 16.41 15.80 -0.26
CA PRO A 114 16.98 17.10 -0.58
C PRO A 114 16.60 17.50 -2.02
N ARG A 115 16.24 18.75 -2.23
CA ARG A 115 15.80 19.28 -3.54
C ARG A 115 16.85 18.99 -4.62
N ASN A 116 16.40 18.23 -5.63
CA ASN A 116 17.18 17.94 -6.83
C ASN A 116 16.24 18.09 -8.04
N PRO A 117 16.21 19.27 -8.71
CA PRO A 117 15.23 19.55 -9.74
C PRO A 117 15.15 18.50 -10.85
N ALA A 118 16.29 17.99 -11.30
CA ALA A 118 16.32 16.99 -12.38
C ALA A 118 15.76 15.64 -11.92
N LEU A 119 16.12 15.20 -10.71
CA LEU A 119 15.60 13.94 -10.14
C LEU A 119 14.13 14.06 -9.78
N ASP A 120 13.72 15.19 -9.18
CA ASP A 120 12.33 15.42 -8.79
C ASP A 120 11.40 15.49 -10.02
N ALA A 121 11.87 16.14 -11.11
CA ALA A 121 11.16 16.13 -12.40
C ALA A 121 11.05 14.73 -12.99
N LEU A 122 12.12 13.91 -12.93
CA LEU A 122 12.10 12.51 -13.37
C LEU A 122 11.10 11.68 -12.55
N ILE A 123 11.11 11.82 -11.22
CA ILE A 123 10.16 11.14 -10.33
C ILE A 123 8.72 11.51 -10.69
N TYR A 124 8.43 12.81 -10.81
CA TYR A 124 7.10 13.28 -11.15
C TYR A 124 6.63 12.76 -12.52
N ALA A 125 7.48 12.84 -13.55
CA ALA A 125 7.18 12.32 -14.87
C ALA A 125 6.92 10.79 -14.84
N THR A 126 7.78 10.03 -14.14
CA THR A 126 7.66 8.58 -14.02
C THR A 126 6.37 8.16 -13.31
N THR A 127 6.03 8.83 -12.22
CA THR A 127 4.80 8.49 -11.45
C THR A 127 3.55 8.91 -12.20
N ASN A 128 3.54 10.04 -12.91
CA ASN A 128 2.43 10.39 -13.80
C ASN A 128 2.27 9.40 -14.95
N ALA A 129 3.36 8.93 -15.57
CA ALA A 129 3.28 7.87 -16.58
C ALA A 129 2.64 6.59 -16.04
N GLY A 130 2.80 6.30 -14.73
CA GLY A 130 2.07 5.21 -14.07
C GLY A 130 0.56 5.42 -14.03
N ILE A 131 0.08 6.65 -13.80
CA ILE A 131 -1.35 6.99 -13.87
C ILE A 131 -1.85 6.92 -15.31
N ASP A 132 -1.08 7.49 -16.26
CA ASP A 132 -1.40 7.42 -17.69
C ASP A 132 -1.54 5.97 -18.18
N THR A 133 -0.68 5.08 -17.67
CA THR A 133 -0.75 3.64 -17.95
C THR A 133 -2.04 3.01 -17.40
N ILE A 134 -2.48 3.38 -16.19
CA ILE A 134 -3.75 2.92 -15.63
C ILE A 134 -4.91 3.35 -16.52
N GLU A 135 -4.96 4.63 -16.90
CA GLU A 135 -6.01 5.19 -17.78
C GLU A 135 -6.01 4.54 -19.17
N GLU A 136 -4.82 4.31 -19.74
CA GLU A 136 -4.69 3.62 -21.02
C GLU A 136 -5.22 2.18 -20.94
N ILE A 137 -4.89 1.45 -19.91
CA ILE A 137 -5.36 0.07 -19.69
C ILE A 137 -6.89 0.05 -19.54
N ILE A 138 -7.46 0.94 -18.72
CA ILE A 138 -8.92 1.07 -18.55
C ILE A 138 -9.60 1.32 -19.90
N ARG A 139 -9.11 2.29 -20.67
CA ARG A 139 -9.66 2.66 -21.97
C ARG A 139 -9.49 1.54 -23.00
N ARG A 140 -8.30 0.95 -23.11
CA ARG A 140 -7.96 -0.09 -24.08
C ARG A 140 -8.82 -1.33 -23.96
N HIS A 141 -9.09 -1.73 -22.72
CA HIS A 141 -9.85 -2.94 -22.41
C HIS A 141 -11.30 -2.65 -21.99
N SER A 142 -11.73 -1.39 -22.08
CA SER A 142 -13.08 -0.95 -21.67
C SER A 142 -13.47 -1.45 -20.28
N LEU A 143 -12.53 -1.37 -19.33
CA LEU A 143 -12.76 -1.89 -17.99
C LEU A 143 -13.80 -1.04 -17.25
N PRO A 144 -14.82 -1.64 -16.61
CA PRO A 144 -15.82 -0.94 -15.84
C PRO A 144 -15.26 -0.52 -14.47
N VAL A 145 -14.39 0.47 -14.47
CA VAL A 145 -13.67 0.94 -13.28
C VAL A 145 -14.07 2.36 -12.95
N SER A 146 -14.51 2.58 -11.72
CA SER A 146 -14.66 3.93 -11.16
C SER A 146 -13.27 4.52 -10.93
N TYR A 147 -12.92 5.54 -11.70
CA TYR A 147 -11.72 6.34 -11.47
C TYR A 147 -11.98 7.80 -11.81
N ARG A 148 -11.17 8.69 -11.26
CA ARG A 148 -11.18 10.12 -11.55
C ARG A 148 -9.76 10.68 -11.39
N ARG A 149 -9.40 11.70 -12.18
CA ARG A 149 -8.12 12.40 -12.13
C ARG A 149 -8.37 13.91 -12.03
N ASP A 150 -8.82 14.35 -10.89
CA ASP A 150 -9.16 15.74 -10.59
C ASP A 150 -8.37 16.30 -9.40
N GLY A 151 -7.36 15.57 -8.98
CA GLY A 151 -6.39 15.96 -7.99
C GLY A 151 -6.70 15.48 -6.58
N THR A 152 -5.66 15.48 -5.75
CA THR A 152 -5.74 15.21 -4.31
C THR A 152 -5.11 16.35 -3.52
N LEU A 153 -5.61 16.56 -2.31
CA LEU A 153 -5.13 17.61 -1.40
C LEU A 153 -4.13 17.05 -0.38
N SER A 154 -2.98 17.68 -0.25
CA SER A 154 -2.10 17.56 0.91
C SER A 154 -2.42 18.68 1.88
N VAL A 155 -3.12 18.38 2.98
CA VAL A 155 -3.65 19.37 3.93
C VAL A 155 -2.66 19.65 5.04
N PHE A 156 -2.43 20.93 5.35
CA PHE A 156 -1.54 21.39 6.41
C PHE A 156 -2.32 21.83 7.64
N THR A 157 -1.88 21.34 8.82
CA THR A 157 -2.60 21.48 10.08
C THR A 157 -2.08 22.61 10.98
N SER A 158 -1.02 23.33 10.56
CA SER A 158 -0.51 24.52 11.25
C SER A 158 -0.07 25.60 10.27
N PRO A 159 -0.03 26.91 10.69
CA PRO A 159 0.41 27.99 9.83
C PRO A 159 1.83 27.79 9.27
N ALA A 160 2.78 27.37 10.11
CA ALA A 160 4.17 27.12 9.67
C ALA A 160 4.25 25.99 8.64
N ARG A 161 3.39 24.96 8.77
CA ARG A 161 3.31 23.85 7.81
C ARG A 161 2.65 24.30 6.51
N ALA A 162 1.67 25.19 6.56
CA ALA A 162 1.06 25.75 5.36
C ALA A 162 2.05 26.63 4.58
N GLU A 163 2.90 27.42 5.26
CA GLU A 163 3.98 28.18 4.65
C GLU A 163 5.01 27.28 3.96
N TYR A 164 5.42 26.20 4.63
CA TYR A 164 6.25 25.15 4.01
C TYR A 164 5.58 24.54 2.78
N GLY A 165 4.29 24.23 2.87
CA GLY A 165 3.50 23.69 1.77
C GLY A 165 3.44 24.64 0.57
N HIS A 166 3.29 25.95 0.81
CA HIS A 166 3.32 26.97 -0.24
C HIS A 166 4.67 26.98 -0.97
N ALA A 167 5.78 27.10 -0.22
CA ALA A 167 7.12 27.07 -0.80
C ALA A 167 7.44 25.75 -1.53
N LYS A 168 6.88 24.62 -1.05
CA LYS A 168 6.99 23.32 -1.72
C LYS A 168 6.23 23.30 -3.04
N ALA A 169 5.01 23.83 -3.08
CA ALA A 169 4.20 23.91 -4.30
C ALA A 169 4.87 24.79 -5.36
N GLU A 170 5.41 25.95 -4.98
CA GLU A 170 6.17 26.81 -5.90
C GLU A 170 7.37 26.07 -6.51
N TYR A 171 8.14 25.36 -5.69
CA TYR A 171 9.24 24.55 -6.17
C TYR A 171 8.78 23.44 -7.11
N GLN A 172 7.75 22.70 -6.75
CA GLN A 172 7.21 21.61 -7.58
C GLN A 172 6.66 22.14 -8.90
N ALA A 173 5.97 23.28 -8.90
CA ALA A 173 5.51 23.93 -10.11
C ALA A 173 6.70 24.37 -11.01
N SER A 174 7.80 24.84 -10.43
CA SER A 174 8.99 25.25 -11.18
C SER A 174 9.68 24.12 -11.94
N ILE A 175 9.46 22.88 -11.54
CA ILE A 175 9.96 21.66 -12.23
C ILE A 175 8.90 21.00 -13.12
N GLY A 176 7.78 21.68 -13.38
CA GLY A 176 6.72 21.21 -14.29
C GLY A 176 5.60 20.40 -13.65
N ALA A 177 5.54 20.30 -12.31
CA ALA A 177 4.45 19.62 -11.66
C ALA A 177 3.15 20.47 -11.71
N GLN A 178 2.00 19.80 -11.88
CA GLN A 178 0.68 20.43 -11.93
C GLN A 178 0.12 20.62 -10.52
N VAL A 179 0.78 21.42 -9.73
CA VAL A 179 0.43 21.67 -8.33
C VAL A 179 0.13 23.14 -8.08
N GLU A 180 -0.76 23.41 -7.12
CA GLU A 180 -1.07 24.74 -6.64
C GLU A 180 -1.30 24.75 -5.13
N PHE A 181 -0.92 25.84 -4.47
CA PHE A 181 -1.26 26.06 -3.07
C PHE A 181 -2.61 26.73 -2.97
N ILE A 182 -3.47 26.19 -2.12
CA ILE A 182 -4.78 26.73 -1.78
C ILE A 182 -4.70 27.24 -0.33
N ASP A 183 -4.90 28.51 -0.13
CA ASP A 183 -4.87 29.11 1.20
C ASP A 183 -6.09 28.67 2.05
N ARG A 184 -6.05 29.00 3.35
CA ARG A 184 -7.08 28.61 4.29
C ARG A 184 -8.47 29.12 3.89
N ALA A 185 -8.59 30.34 3.39
CA ALA A 185 -9.87 30.97 3.06
C ALA A 185 -10.47 30.33 1.80
N ALA A 186 -9.65 30.17 0.76
CA ALA A 186 -10.03 29.52 -0.48
C ALA A 186 -10.40 28.05 -0.27
N LEU A 187 -9.63 27.33 0.59
CA LEU A 187 -9.97 25.95 0.96
C LEU A 187 -11.31 25.87 1.70
N ALA A 188 -11.50 26.69 2.72
CA ALA A 188 -12.74 26.69 3.53
C ALA A 188 -13.99 27.05 2.73
N ALA A 189 -13.86 27.87 1.69
CA ALA A 189 -14.96 28.23 0.79
C ALA A 189 -15.44 27.05 -0.09
N ARG A 190 -14.57 26.07 -0.33
CA ARG A 190 -14.82 24.92 -1.23
C ARG A 190 -14.96 23.61 -0.46
N PHE A 191 -14.15 23.42 0.56
CA PHE A 191 -14.16 22.23 1.41
C PHE A 191 -13.84 22.60 2.86
N ARG A 192 -14.84 22.53 3.73
CA ARG A 192 -14.67 22.80 5.15
C ARG A 192 -13.97 21.64 5.85
N LEU A 193 -12.67 21.77 6.02
CA LEU A 193 -11.85 20.87 6.83
C LEU A 193 -11.39 21.57 8.10
N GLU A 194 -11.87 21.12 9.26
CA GLU A 194 -11.58 21.73 10.55
C GLU A 194 -10.09 21.62 10.88
N GLY A 195 -9.48 22.72 11.30
CA GLY A 195 -8.06 22.79 11.63
C GLY A 195 -7.13 22.97 10.42
N ALA A 196 -7.61 22.86 9.18
CA ALA A 196 -6.80 23.09 7.99
C ALA A 196 -6.35 24.56 7.89
N GLN A 197 -5.07 24.76 7.59
CA GLN A 197 -4.46 26.08 7.41
C GLN A 197 -4.14 26.39 5.94
N GLY A 198 -4.32 25.42 5.06
CA GLY A 198 -4.11 25.45 3.63
C GLY A 198 -3.86 24.05 3.11
N ALA A 199 -3.77 23.92 1.81
CA ALA A 199 -3.50 22.65 1.14
C ALA A 199 -2.68 22.84 -0.12
N VAL A 200 -1.94 21.82 -0.54
CA VAL A 200 -1.41 21.70 -1.89
C VAL A 200 -2.33 20.76 -2.67
N LEU A 201 -2.89 21.24 -3.74
CA LEU A 201 -3.61 20.44 -4.72
C LEU A 201 -2.61 19.94 -5.76
N ASP A 202 -2.54 18.64 -5.97
CA ASP A 202 -1.83 18.04 -7.09
C ASP A 202 -2.85 17.52 -8.12
N ARG A 203 -2.97 18.23 -9.24
CA ARG A 203 -3.94 17.93 -10.30
C ARG A 203 -3.56 16.70 -11.12
N GLY A 204 -2.30 16.26 -11.07
CA GLY A 204 -1.84 15.04 -11.72
C GLY A 204 -2.33 13.76 -11.03
N SER A 205 -2.73 13.86 -9.77
CA SER A 205 -3.21 12.75 -8.94
C SER A 205 -4.72 12.51 -9.09
N GLY A 206 -5.23 11.43 -8.48
CA GLY A 206 -6.64 11.09 -8.61
C GLY A 206 -7.10 9.98 -7.67
N GLN A 207 -8.15 9.27 -8.08
CA GLN A 207 -8.73 8.14 -7.36
C GLN A 207 -9.02 6.96 -8.29
N LEU A 208 -8.87 5.75 -7.77
CA LEU A 208 -9.12 4.49 -8.46
C LEU A 208 -9.79 3.48 -7.52
N ASN A 209 -10.86 2.83 -8.00
CA ASN A 209 -11.36 1.64 -7.34
C ASN A 209 -10.45 0.45 -7.64
N GLY A 210 -9.62 0.09 -6.65
CA GLY A 210 -8.60 -0.94 -6.82
C GLY A 210 -9.15 -2.34 -7.05
N CYS A 211 -10.31 -2.67 -6.47
CA CYS A 211 -10.95 -3.97 -6.71
C CYS A 211 -11.49 -4.08 -8.14
N GLN A 212 -12.18 -3.05 -8.62
CA GLN A 212 -12.69 -3.05 -10.00
C GLN A 212 -11.54 -3.13 -11.01
N TYR A 213 -10.45 -2.39 -10.79
CA TYR A 213 -9.31 -2.41 -11.69
C TYR A 213 -8.60 -3.77 -11.72
N VAL A 214 -8.19 -4.28 -10.55
CA VAL A 214 -7.43 -5.54 -10.46
C VAL A 214 -8.26 -6.73 -10.93
N ARG A 215 -9.53 -6.80 -10.49
CA ARG A 215 -10.46 -7.87 -10.88
C ARG A 215 -10.90 -7.76 -12.33
N GLY A 216 -11.08 -6.53 -12.83
CA GLY A 216 -11.38 -6.25 -14.23
C GLY A 216 -10.27 -6.67 -15.18
N LEU A 217 -9.01 -6.64 -14.74
CA LEU A 217 -7.88 -7.13 -15.53
C LEU A 217 -7.80 -8.65 -15.62
N ARG A 218 -8.45 -9.41 -14.74
CA ARG A 218 -8.36 -10.88 -14.76
C ARG A 218 -8.71 -11.51 -16.12
N PRO A 219 -9.84 -11.19 -16.78
CA PRO A 219 -10.15 -11.76 -18.10
C PRO A 219 -9.10 -11.37 -19.15
N VAL A 220 -8.59 -10.15 -19.12
CA VAL A 220 -7.54 -9.68 -20.03
C VAL A 220 -6.26 -10.52 -19.86
N LEU A 221 -5.84 -10.75 -18.62
CA LEU A 221 -4.65 -11.54 -18.33
C LEU A 221 -4.81 -13.01 -18.76
N VAL A 222 -6.00 -13.59 -18.53
CA VAL A 222 -6.30 -14.94 -18.98
C VAL A 222 -6.26 -15.05 -20.52
N GLU A 223 -6.79 -14.07 -21.23
CA GLU A 223 -6.72 -13.98 -22.69
C GLU A 223 -5.26 -13.85 -23.18
N GLN A 224 -4.41 -13.19 -22.41
CA GLN A 224 -2.97 -13.08 -22.67
C GLN A 224 -2.18 -14.35 -22.27
N GLY A 225 -2.85 -15.43 -21.86
CA GLY A 225 -2.23 -16.70 -21.49
C GLY A 225 -1.68 -16.79 -20.08
N VAL A 226 -2.00 -15.85 -19.18
CA VAL A 226 -1.61 -15.90 -17.77
C VAL A 226 -2.48 -16.91 -17.03
N ALA A 227 -1.89 -17.94 -16.42
CA ALA A 227 -2.59 -18.85 -15.53
C ALA A 227 -2.72 -18.22 -14.13
N ILE A 228 -3.94 -17.91 -13.70
CA ILE A 228 -4.23 -17.27 -12.42
C ILE A 228 -4.88 -18.27 -11.48
N TYR A 229 -4.21 -18.53 -10.36
CA TYR A 229 -4.68 -19.40 -9.29
C TYR A 229 -4.93 -18.56 -8.03
N GLU A 230 -6.19 -18.43 -7.67
CA GLU A 230 -6.64 -17.80 -6.42
C GLU A 230 -6.82 -18.88 -5.33
N GLN A 231 -7.00 -18.47 -4.08
CA GLN A 231 -7.06 -19.43 -2.94
C GLN A 231 -5.83 -20.37 -2.90
N THR A 232 -4.69 -19.87 -3.36
CA THR A 232 -3.45 -20.62 -3.54
C THR A 232 -2.29 -19.92 -2.83
N PRO A 233 -2.24 -19.97 -1.49
CA PRO A 233 -1.13 -19.38 -0.74
C PRO A 233 0.17 -20.12 -1.04
N VAL A 234 1.23 -19.37 -1.34
CA VAL A 234 2.59 -19.90 -1.37
C VAL A 234 3.06 -20.06 0.07
N LEU A 235 3.37 -21.29 0.47
CA LEU A 235 3.77 -21.66 1.82
C LEU A 235 5.30 -21.65 2.00
N LYS A 236 6.03 -21.99 0.93
CA LYS A 236 7.49 -22.08 0.92
C LYS A 236 8.04 -21.72 -0.45
N VAL A 237 9.17 -21.04 -0.46
CA VAL A 237 9.98 -20.77 -1.65
C VAL A 237 11.33 -21.47 -1.47
N GLU A 238 11.74 -22.29 -2.41
CA GLU A 238 13.05 -22.93 -2.46
C GLU A 238 13.79 -22.39 -3.68
N GLU A 239 14.78 -21.53 -3.42
CA GLU A 239 15.58 -20.88 -4.46
C GLU A 239 16.56 -21.87 -5.13
N GLY A 240 16.91 -21.59 -6.36
CA GLY A 240 17.86 -22.32 -7.19
C GLY A 240 17.80 -21.82 -8.62
N ARG A 241 18.48 -22.47 -9.56
CA ARG A 241 18.32 -22.19 -11.00
C ARG A 241 16.86 -22.40 -11.44
N THR A 242 16.22 -23.42 -10.91
CA THR A 242 14.79 -23.63 -10.92
C THR A 242 14.27 -23.40 -9.51
N ILE A 243 13.30 -22.51 -9.36
CA ILE A 243 12.68 -22.20 -8.08
C ILE A 243 11.45 -23.09 -7.88
N SER A 244 11.32 -23.66 -6.69
CA SER A 244 10.15 -24.46 -6.31
C SER A 244 9.26 -23.70 -5.33
N LEU A 245 8.00 -23.51 -5.69
CA LEU A 245 6.97 -22.90 -4.85
C LEU A 245 6.04 -24.00 -4.33
N THR A 246 5.95 -24.17 -3.01
CA THR A 246 5.02 -25.11 -2.39
C THR A 246 3.72 -24.41 -2.07
N THR A 247 2.59 -24.99 -2.50
CA THR A 247 1.24 -24.57 -2.16
C THR A 247 0.48 -25.72 -1.47
N PRO A 248 -0.71 -25.51 -0.92
CA PRO A 248 -1.48 -26.59 -0.28
C PRO A 248 -1.78 -27.78 -1.21
N ASN A 249 -2.04 -27.53 -2.49
CA ASN A 249 -2.56 -28.52 -3.41
C ASN A 249 -1.63 -28.84 -4.61
N GLY A 250 -0.36 -28.44 -4.55
CA GLY A 250 0.62 -28.69 -5.61
C GLY A 250 1.82 -27.77 -5.53
N ARG A 251 2.73 -27.96 -6.47
CA ARG A 251 3.98 -27.20 -6.60
C ARG A 251 4.05 -26.46 -7.92
N VAL A 252 4.71 -25.31 -7.92
CA VAL A 252 5.08 -24.61 -9.15
C VAL A 252 6.60 -24.65 -9.28
N GLN A 253 7.11 -25.23 -10.37
CA GLN A 253 8.52 -25.15 -10.76
C GLN A 253 8.69 -24.01 -11.78
N THR A 254 9.57 -23.06 -11.51
CA THR A 254 9.71 -21.87 -12.35
C THR A 254 11.16 -21.43 -12.50
N GLY A 255 11.48 -20.79 -13.63
CA GLY A 255 12.78 -20.18 -13.86
C GLY A 255 13.02 -18.91 -13.06
N ALA A 256 11.96 -18.13 -12.80
CA ALA A 256 12.03 -16.88 -12.04
C ALA A 256 10.75 -16.65 -11.25
N ILE A 257 10.85 -15.83 -10.20
CA ILE A 257 9.67 -15.38 -9.42
C ILE A 257 9.65 -13.87 -9.30
N VAL A 258 8.42 -13.33 -9.09
CA VAL A 258 8.20 -11.96 -8.66
C VAL A 258 7.52 -11.97 -7.30
N LEU A 259 8.16 -11.34 -6.30
CA LEU A 259 7.55 -11.08 -5.00
C LEU A 259 6.70 -9.81 -5.10
N ALA A 260 5.39 -9.97 -5.22
CA ALA A 260 4.38 -8.91 -5.30
C ALA A 260 3.52 -8.84 -4.03
N THR A 261 4.07 -9.29 -2.90
CA THR A 261 3.35 -9.54 -1.64
C THR A 261 3.44 -8.39 -0.64
N ASN A 262 4.09 -7.27 -0.97
CA ASN A 262 4.20 -6.05 -0.17
C ASN A 262 4.41 -6.31 1.33
N GLY A 263 3.49 -5.90 2.21
CA GLY A 263 3.58 -6.11 3.65
C GLY A 263 3.60 -7.58 4.11
N TYR A 264 3.22 -8.51 3.25
CA TYR A 264 3.22 -9.95 3.54
C TYR A 264 4.53 -10.65 3.18
N THR A 265 5.46 -9.96 2.53
CA THR A 265 6.71 -10.53 1.99
C THR A 265 7.58 -11.20 3.06
N SER A 266 7.59 -10.67 4.27
CA SER A 266 8.35 -11.23 5.40
C SER A 266 7.90 -12.64 5.80
N LYS A 267 6.66 -13.04 5.49
CA LYS A 267 6.14 -14.39 5.76
C LYS A 267 6.72 -15.45 4.84
N LEU A 268 7.17 -15.04 3.66
CA LEU A 268 7.91 -15.89 2.73
C LEU A 268 9.41 -15.98 3.04
N GLY A 269 9.87 -15.31 4.11
CA GLY A 269 11.28 -15.29 4.51
C GLY A 269 12.09 -14.12 3.97
N TYR A 270 11.50 -13.28 3.11
CA TYR A 270 12.18 -12.16 2.48
C TYR A 270 11.96 -10.85 3.23
N PHE A 271 12.98 -10.00 3.26
CA PHE A 271 12.91 -8.63 3.82
C PHE A 271 12.36 -8.53 5.25
N ARG A 272 12.63 -9.55 6.07
CA ARG A 272 12.19 -9.58 7.48
C ARG A 272 12.78 -8.43 8.31
N ASP A 273 13.94 -7.95 7.92
CA ASP A 273 14.67 -6.85 8.51
C ASP A 273 14.50 -5.51 7.78
N ALA A 274 13.63 -5.45 6.78
CA ALA A 274 13.41 -4.25 5.98
C ALA A 274 11.97 -3.74 6.03
N ILE A 275 10.99 -4.64 6.14
CA ILE A 275 9.57 -4.30 6.03
C ILE A 275 8.87 -4.36 7.38
N PHE A 276 8.21 -3.25 7.73
CA PHE A 276 7.21 -3.19 8.80
C PHE A 276 5.82 -3.42 8.22
N PRO A 277 5.14 -4.51 8.52
CA PRO A 277 3.73 -4.68 8.19
C PRO A 277 2.87 -3.90 9.17
N VAL A 278 2.43 -2.71 8.80
CA VAL A 278 1.56 -1.86 9.61
C VAL A 278 0.14 -1.94 9.10
N VAL A 279 -0.79 -2.11 10.02
CA VAL A 279 -2.22 -2.16 9.72
C VAL A 279 -2.84 -0.77 9.85
N SER A 280 -3.51 -0.30 8.81
CA SER A 280 -4.35 0.90 8.83
C SER A 280 -5.81 0.51 8.93
N HIS A 281 -6.56 1.18 9.81
CA HIS A 281 -8.00 1.00 9.97
C HIS A 281 -8.76 2.06 9.20
N VAL A 282 -9.85 1.64 8.57
CA VAL A 282 -10.62 2.44 7.63
C VAL A 282 -12.10 2.26 7.89
N ILE A 283 -12.87 3.32 7.69
CA ILE A 283 -14.34 3.31 7.73
C ILE A 283 -14.88 3.86 6.42
N ALA A 284 -16.11 3.48 6.08
CA ALA A 284 -16.90 4.15 5.06
C ALA A 284 -18.29 4.48 5.61
N THR A 285 -18.76 5.66 5.27
CA THR A 285 -20.13 6.10 5.61
C THR A 285 -21.17 5.38 4.74
N ALA A 286 -22.43 5.43 5.14
CA ALA A 286 -23.51 5.31 4.16
C ALA A 286 -23.38 6.43 3.10
N PRO A 287 -23.97 6.28 1.91
CA PRO A 287 -23.99 7.36 0.92
C PRO A 287 -24.49 8.68 1.52
N LEU A 288 -23.71 9.73 1.36
CA LEU A 288 -24.06 11.06 1.80
C LEU A 288 -25.07 11.69 0.84
N ASN A 289 -25.95 12.56 1.36
CA ASN A 289 -26.78 13.36 0.49
C ASN A 289 -25.95 14.45 -0.23
N PRO A 290 -26.44 15.03 -1.35
CA PRO A 290 -25.67 15.99 -2.14
C PRO A 290 -25.13 17.18 -1.34
N ALA A 291 -25.88 17.69 -0.35
CA ALA A 291 -25.42 18.81 0.47
C ALA A 291 -24.25 18.43 1.39
N GLN A 292 -24.20 17.19 1.85
CA GLN A 292 -23.10 16.65 2.67
C GLN A 292 -21.87 16.28 1.83
N GLN A 293 -22.03 16.08 0.52
CA GLN A 293 -20.93 15.73 -0.40
C GLN A 293 -20.12 16.93 -0.85
N LEU A 294 -20.55 18.15 -0.56
CA LEU A 294 -19.83 19.37 -0.93
C LEU A 294 -18.37 19.33 -0.47
N GLY A 295 -17.47 19.67 -1.37
CA GLY A 295 -16.03 19.55 -1.15
C GLY A 295 -15.44 18.16 -1.44
N TRP A 296 -16.11 17.08 -1.05
CA TRP A 296 -15.69 15.72 -1.39
C TRP A 296 -15.80 15.42 -2.89
N GLN A 297 -16.76 16.07 -3.57
CA GLN A 297 -16.97 15.90 -5.01
C GLN A 297 -15.95 16.66 -5.85
N GLU A 298 -15.35 17.70 -5.30
CA GLU A 298 -14.48 18.59 -6.04
C GLU A 298 -13.12 17.98 -6.34
N TRP A 299 -12.60 17.14 -5.41
CA TRP A 299 -11.30 16.49 -5.53
C TRP A 299 -11.39 15.00 -5.18
N ALA A 300 -10.43 14.23 -5.70
CA ALA A 300 -10.38 12.78 -5.49
C ALA A 300 -10.17 12.36 -4.02
N GLY A 301 -9.67 13.27 -3.19
CA GLY A 301 -9.47 13.02 -1.77
C GLY A 301 -8.44 13.95 -1.13
N PHE A 302 -8.20 13.74 0.15
CA PHE A 302 -7.15 14.45 0.88
C PHE A 302 -6.38 13.54 1.83
N TYR A 303 -5.19 13.97 2.22
CA TYR A 303 -4.43 13.44 3.35
C TYR A 303 -3.77 14.60 4.10
N ASP A 304 -3.59 14.45 5.43
CA ASP A 304 -2.95 15.47 6.25
C ASP A 304 -1.43 15.29 6.35
N ASP A 305 -0.78 16.29 6.95
CA ASP A 305 0.66 16.36 7.16
C ASP A 305 1.11 15.80 8.52
N MET A 306 0.22 15.10 9.22
CA MET A 306 0.54 14.49 10.52
C MET A 306 1.37 13.21 10.33
N ASP A 307 2.20 12.88 11.32
CA ASP A 307 3.00 11.64 11.30
C ASP A 307 2.13 10.39 11.18
N ARG A 308 0.95 10.43 11.77
CA ARG A 308 -0.11 9.45 11.58
C ARG A 308 -1.19 10.04 10.70
N ILE A 309 -0.94 9.96 9.41
CA ILE A 309 -1.78 10.52 8.38
C ILE A 309 -3.24 10.14 8.58
N SER A 310 -4.13 11.14 8.60
CA SER A 310 -5.53 10.95 8.23
C SER A 310 -5.65 11.06 6.73
N TYR A 311 -6.44 10.21 6.14
CA TYR A 311 -6.71 10.28 4.70
C TYR A 311 -8.18 10.01 4.42
N SER A 312 -8.68 10.60 3.35
CA SER A 312 -10.09 10.48 2.99
C SER A 312 -10.31 10.63 1.50
N SER A 313 -11.34 9.98 1.02
CA SER A 313 -11.85 10.08 -0.35
C SER A 313 -13.36 9.80 -0.36
N ILE A 314 -13.98 9.87 -1.55
CA ILE A 314 -15.40 9.54 -1.71
C ILE A 314 -15.58 8.56 -2.87
N THR A 315 -16.46 7.56 -2.70
CA THR A 315 -16.81 6.63 -3.80
C THR A 315 -17.75 7.29 -4.81
N SER A 316 -17.90 6.66 -5.97
CA SER A 316 -18.90 7.06 -6.98
C SER A 316 -20.34 7.04 -6.45
N GLU A 317 -20.58 6.19 -5.45
CA GLU A 317 -21.90 6.06 -4.78
C GLU A 317 -22.09 7.09 -3.64
N GLY A 318 -21.14 8.01 -3.43
CA GLY A 318 -21.22 9.05 -2.42
C GLY A 318 -20.88 8.59 -0.99
N GLN A 319 -20.20 7.46 -0.82
CA GLN A 319 -19.72 7.01 0.48
C GLN A 319 -18.36 7.65 0.78
N VAL A 320 -18.24 8.36 1.90
CA VAL A 320 -16.95 8.89 2.35
C VAL A 320 -16.14 7.79 3.01
N ILE A 321 -14.92 7.61 2.53
CA ILE A 321 -13.90 6.75 3.11
C ILE A 321 -13.02 7.61 4.00
N PHE A 322 -12.74 7.14 5.21
CA PHE A 322 -11.79 7.81 6.11
C PHE A 322 -10.93 6.77 6.81
N GLY A 323 -9.62 7.02 6.85
CA GLY A 323 -8.68 6.10 7.46
C GLY A 323 -7.53 6.80 8.21
N GLY A 324 -6.85 6.05 9.06
CA GLY A 324 -5.70 6.53 9.82
C GLY A 324 -6.06 7.48 10.96
N GLY A 325 -5.30 8.53 11.14
CA GLY A 325 -5.59 9.74 11.95
C GLY A 325 -5.71 9.57 13.46
N SER A 326 -5.46 8.41 13.99
CA SER A 326 -5.53 8.13 15.43
C SER A 326 -4.28 7.41 15.90
N PRO A 327 -3.81 7.64 17.14
CA PRO A 327 -2.73 6.85 17.71
C PRO A 327 -2.94 5.33 17.67
N ILE A 328 -4.19 4.91 17.57
CA ILE A 328 -4.57 3.50 17.48
C ILE A 328 -5.13 3.11 16.11
N GLY A 329 -5.33 4.06 15.20
CA GLY A 329 -5.77 3.81 13.81
C GLY A 329 -4.69 3.14 12.96
N TRP A 330 -3.43 3.20 13.39
CA TRP A 330 -2.28 2.52 12.83
C TRP A 330 -1.72 1.54 13.85
N ALA A 331 -1.59 0.28 13.49
CA ALA A 331 -1.14 -0.76 14.40
C ALA A 331 0.01 -1.58 13.81
N TYR A 332 1.01 -1.88 14.62
CA TYR A 332 2.03 -2.87 14.32
C TYR A 332 1.78 -4.11 15.15
N THR A 333 1.68 -5.23 14.48
CA THR A 333 1.46 -6.53 15.10
C THR A 333 2.80 -7.20 15.41
N PHE A 334 2.95 -7.72 16.60
CA PHE A 334 4.15 -8.43 17.03
C PHE A 334 4.49 -9.59 16.07
N ASN A 335 5.78 -9.78 15.81
CA ASN A 335 6.31 -10.84 14.96
C ASN A 335 5.78 -10.82 13.51
N ASN A 336 5.66 -9.62 12.95
CA ASN A 336 5.17 -9.43 11.56
C ASN A 336 3.78 -10.00 11.30
N GLY A 337 2.92 -10.00 12.30
CA GLY A 337 1.50 -10.26 12.11
C GLY A 337 0.95 -9.25 11.11
N THR A 338 0.26 -9.72 10.08
CA THR A 338 -0.18 -8.90 8.95
C THR A 338 -1.67 -8.59 8.97
N CYS A 339 -2.39 -9.13 9.94
CA CYS A 339 -3.80 -8.84 10.16
C CYS A 339 -4.01 -8.43 11.60
N PHE A 340 -4.80 -7.39 11.83
CA PHE A 340 -5.26 -7.04 13.16
C PHE A 340 -6.52 -7.85 13.45
N ASN A 341 -6.34 -8.99 14.11
CA ASN A 341 -7.42 -9.77 14.69
C ASN A 341 -7.54 -9.41 16.18
N GLY A 342 -7.76 -8.12 16.45
CA GLY A 342 -8.10 -7.70 17.80
C GLY A 342 -9.43 -8.31 18.24
N SER A 343 -9.63 -8.41 19.55
CA SER A 343 -10.97 -8.75 20.05
C SER A 343 -12.01 -7.81 19.45
N GLN A 344 -13.27 -8.26 19.40
CA GLN A 344 -14.37 -7.37 18.92
C GLN A 344 -14.38 -6.03 19.66
N ALA A 345 -14.03 -6.01 20.94
CA ALA A 345 -13.94 -4.80 21.73
C ALA A 345 -12.79 -3.88 21.29
N GLU A 346 -11.61 -4.43 20.93
CA GLU A 346 -10.49 -3.64 20.40
C GLU A 346 -10.81 -3.08 19.03
N THR A 347 -11.39 -3.89 18.15
CA THR A 347 -11.84 -3.46 16.82
C THR A 347 -12.87 -2.32 16.94
N ALA A 348 -13.85 -2.44 17.81
CA ALA A 348 -14.84 -1.39 18.07
C ALA A 348 -14.20 -0.10 18.60
N ARG A 349 -13.22 -0.21 19.52
CA ARG A 349 -12.48 0.94 20.07
C ARG A 349 -11.67 1.67 19.00
N VAL A 350 -11.00 0.94 18.12
CA VAL A 350 -10.22 1.50 16.99
C VAL A 350 -11.14 2.19 16.00
N SER A 351 -12.22 1.53 15.59
CA SER A 351 -13.21 2.09 14.67
C SER A 351 -13.82 3.37 15.22
N ALA A 352 -14.25 3.39 16.49
CA ALA A 352 -14.75 4.61 17.13
C ALA A 352 -13.72 5.74 17.19
N SER A 353 -12.43 5.43 17.25
CA SER A 353 -11.37 6.44 17.17
C SER A 353 -11.21 7.02 15.77
N VAL A 354 -11.34 6.20 14.73
CA VAL A 354 -11.32 6.65 13.34
C VAL A 354 -12.56 7.47 13.01
N GLU A 355 -13.74 7.07 13.50
CA GLU A 355 -15.01 7.84 13.38
C GLU A 355 -14.88 9.24 14.00
N ARG A 356 -14.32 9.34 15.21
CA ARG A 356 -14.05 10.66 15.82
C ARG A 356 -13.05 11.49 15.00
N GLY A 357 -12.11 10.84 14.30
CA GLY A 357 -11.21 11.49 13.35
C GLY A 357 -11.97 12.14 12.21
N LEU A 358 -12.87 11.39 11.57
CA LEU A 358 -13.73 11.91 10.51
C LEU A 358 -14.57 13.10 11.01
N GLN A 359 -15.27 12.96 12.13
CA GLN A 359 -16.14 14.01 12.71
C GLN A 359 -15.36 15.28 13.05
N ARG A 360 -14.11 15.15 13.51
CA ARG A 360 -13.24 16.29 13.81
C ARG A 360 -12.78 17.02 12.55
N TYR A 361 -12.40 16.28 11.48
CA TYR A 361 -11.96 16.88 10.23
C TYR A 361 -13.10 17.45 9.41
N ALA A 362 -14.22 16.74 9.36
CA ALA A 362 -15.38 17.08 8.53
C ALA A 362 -16.63 17.20 9.41
N PRO A 363 -16.85 18.36 10.05
CA PRO A 363 -18.02 18.57 10.90
C PRO A 363 -19.36 18.34 10.18
N ASP A 364 -19.39 18.56 8.87
CA ASP A 364 -20.58 18.34 8.03
C ASP A 364 -20.91 16.85 7.86
N ALA A 365 -19.97 15.97 8.18
CA ALA A 365 -20.19 14.52 8.27
C ALA A 365 -20.59 14.06 9.69
N GLN A 366 -20.91 14.99 10.59
CA GLN A 366 -21.37 14.62 11.94
C GLN A 366 -22.74 13.94 11.88
N GLY A 367 -22.88 12.84 12.63
CA GLY A 367 -24.13 12.08 12.67
C GLY A 367 -24.39 11.15 11.49
N VAL A 368 -23.46 11.05 10.51
CA VAL A 368 -23.59 10.10 9.41
C VAL A 368 -23.42 8.65 9.90
N THR A 369 -24.17 7.74 9.30
CA THR A 369 -24.07 6.31 9.60
C THR A 369 -22.78 5.73 9.00
N ILE A 370 -22.02 5.00 9.79
CA ILE A 370 -20.87 4.22 9.29
C ILE A 370 -21.37 2.86 8.81
N ALA A 371 -21.31 2.66 7.50
CA ALA A 371 -21.83 1.47 6.85
C ALA A 371 -20.80 0.33 6.84
N GLN A 372 -19.50 0.66 6.75
CA GLN A 372 -18.45 -0.36 6.64
C GLN A 372 -17.22 0.00 7.48
N ARG A 373 -16.54 -1.04 7.97
CA ARG A 373 -15.30 -0.96 8.73
C ARG A 373 -14.38 -2.06 8.25
N TRP A 374 -13.12 -1.71 7.96
CA TRP A 374 -12.11 -2.70 7.56
C TRP A 374 -10.72 -2.23 7.95
N SER A 375 -9.76 -3.10 7.73
CA SER A 375 -8.34 -2.78 7.88
C SER A 375 -7.54 -3.28 6.69
N GLY A 376 -6.37 -2.70 6.47
CA GLY A 376 -5.45 -3.10 5.41
C GLY A 376 -4.01 -3.05 5.87
N THR A 377 -3.21 -4.03 5.44
CA THR A 377 -1.78 -4.10 5.78
C THR A 377 -0.94 -3.36 4.76
N LEU A 378 -0.13 -2.44 5.25
CA LEU A 378 0.88 -1.70 4.48
C LEU A 378 2.26 -2.30 4.73
N GLY A 379 3.10 -2.34 3.71
CA GLY A 379 4.54 -2.57 3.86
C GLY A 379 5.25 -1.24 3.99
N LEU A 380 5.76 -0.91 5.18
CA LEU A 380 6.57 0.27 5.42
C LEU A 380 8.05 -0.10 5.52
N THR A 381 8.93 0.76 5.05
CA THR A 381 10.38 0.70 5.25
C THR A 381 10.82 1.85 6.15
N LEU A 382 11.96 1.72 6.82
CA LEU A 382 12.39 2.72 7.81
C LEU A 382 12.63 4.11 7.16
N ARG A 383 13.21 4.16 5.97
CA ARG A 383 13.44 5.39 5.21
C ARG A 383 12.33 5.74 4.23
N ARG A 384 11.25 4.96 4.24
CA ARG A 384 10.14 5.08 3.27
C ARG A 384 10.55 4.87 1.82
N ASN A 385 11.72 4.28 1.55
CA ASN A 385 12.08 3.87 0.18
C ASN A 385 11.24 2.65 -0.21
N ILE A 386 10.92 2.60 -1.51
CA ILE A 386 10.36 1.41 -2.14
C ILE A 386 11.50 0.43 -2.38
N LEU A 387 11.26 -0.84 -2.14
CA LEU A 387 12.21 -1.91 -2.46
C LEU A 387 11.81 -2.52 -3.79
N LEU A 388 12.62 -2.28 -4.81
CA LEU A 388 12.43 -2.82 -6.16
C LEU A 388 13.76 -3.29 -6.71
N GLY A 389 13.79 -4.49 -7.28
CA GLY A 389 15.03 -5.04 -7.81
C GLY A 389 15.00 -6.54 -8.08
N VAL A 390 16.17 -7.12 -8.19
CA VAL A 390 16.41 -8.56 -8.34
C VAL A 390 17.42 -9.04 -7.31
N ARG A 391 17.26 -10.26 -6.81
CA ARG A 391 18.13 -10.88 -5.81
C ARG A 391 18.27 -12.40 -6.04
N GLY A 392 18.95 -13.04 -5.10
CA GLY A 392 19.26 -14.48 -5.14
C GLY A 392 20.54 -14.78 -5.91
N GLU A 393 21.11 -15.95 -5.69
CA GLU A 393 22.37 -16.39 -6.32
C GLU A 393 22.26 -16.42 -7.86
N HIS A 394 21.06 -16.73 -8.37
CA HIS A 394 20.82 -16.86 -9.80
C HIS A 394 20.13 -15.64 -10.42
N HIS A 395 20.02 -14.52 -9.69
CA HIS A 395 19.36 -13.27 -10.14
C HIS A 395 17.97 -13.52 -10.77
N ASN A 396 17.19 -14.41 -10.15
CA ASN A 396 15.88 -14.83 -10.65
C ASN A 396 14.73 -14.62 -9.63
N VAL A 397 14.99 -13.90 -8.53
CA VAL A 397 13.99 -13.46 -7.55
C VAL A 397 13.82 -11.97 -7.70
N PHE A 398 12.83 -11.55 -8.49
CA PHE A 398 12.44 -10.17 -8.70
C PHE A 398 11.50 -9.71 -7.56
N TYR A 399 11.51 -8.44 -7.24
CA TYR A 399 10.66 -7.91 -6.17
C TYR A 399 10.29 -6.45 -6.37
N ALA A 400 9.05 -6.09 -5.99
CA ALA A 400 8.61 -4.73 -5.78
C ALA A 400 7.68 -4.71 -4.58
N VAL A 401 8.18 -4.21 -3.45
CA VAL A 401 7.55 -4.27 -2.13
C VAL A 401 7.88 -3.05 -1.29
N GLY A 402 7.21 -2.84 -0.17
CA GLY A 402 7.50 -1.71 0.71
C GLY A 402 7.06 -0.36 0.12
N PHE A 403 5.87 -0.29 -0.45
CA PHE A 403 5.37 0.92 -1.14
C PHE A 403 4.97 2.07 -0.20
N ASN A 404 5.03 1.90 1.11
CA ASN A 404 4.84 2.97 2.11
C ASN A 404 3.53 3.79 1.94
N GLY A 405 2.46 3.17 1.47
CA GLY A 405 1.17 3.81 1.23
C GLY A 405 0.98 4.43 -0.16
N HIS A 406 2.00 4.48 -1.01
CA HIS A 406 1.96 5.07 -2.36
C HIS A 406 1.86 4.01 -3.49
N GLY A 407 1.30 2.83 -3.17
CA GLY A 407 1.34 1.69 -4.08
C GLY A 407 0.40 1.76 -5.29
N VAL A 408 -0.68 2.54 -5.26
CA VAL A 408 -1.69 2.50 -6.36
C VAL A 408 -1.04 2.84 -7.70
N THR A 409 -0.32 3.94 -7.78
CA THR A 409 0.35 4.39 -9.00
C THR A 409 1.67 3.65 -9.25
N LEU A 410 2.53 3.60 -8.22
CA LEU A 410 3.91 3.11 -8.36
C LEU A 410 3.99 1.63 -8.71
N THR A 411 3.00 0.83 -8.37
CA THR A 411 2.97 -0.60 -8.73
C THR A 411 2.79 -0.81 -10.24
N ASN A 412 2.13 0.12 -10.94
CA ASN A 412 1.99 0.03 -12.39
C ASN A 412 3.33 0.33 -13.09
N VAL A 413 4.08 1.30 -12.60
CA VAL A 413 5.46 1.53 -13.04
C VAL A 413 6.36 0.35 -12.68
N ALA A 414 6.24 -0.16 -11.45
CA ALA A 414 7.05 -1.28 -10.98
C ALA A 414 6.85 -2.54 -11.84
N GLY A 415 5.62 -2.84 -12.27
CA GLY A 415 5.34 -3.98 -13.14
C GLY A 415 6.09 -3.88 -14.49
N GLN A 416 6.18 -2.68 -15.06
CA GLN A 416 6.96 -2.43 -16.26
C GLN A 416 8.46 -2.57 -15.99
N ILE A 417 8.97 -1.94 -14.92
CA ILE A 417 10.40 -2.04 -14.54
C ILE A 417 10.82 -3.50 -14.35
N LEU A 418 10.03 -4.29 -13.61
CA LEU A 418 10.33 -5.71 -13.38
C LEU A 418 10.34 -6.51 -14.69
N THR A 419 9.48 -6.17 -15.64
CA THR A 419 9.46 -6.78 -16.97
C THR A 419 10.71 -6.45 -17.75
N ASP A 420 11.16 -5.19 -17.71
CA ASP A 420 12.39 -4.75 -18.40
C ASP A 420 13.65 -5.32 -17.72
N MET A 421 13.66 -5.42 -16.40
CA MET A 421 14.75 -6.07 -15.64
C MET A 421 14.92 -7.56 -16.01
N TYR A 422 13.83 -8.26 -16.31
CA TYR A 422 13.88 -9.68 -16.70
C TYR A 422 14.69 -9.90 -17.98
N SER A 423 14.64 -8.96 -18.93
CA SER A 423 15.44 -9.00 -20.18
C SER A 423 16.79 -8.28 -20.09
N GLY A 424 17.03 -7.51 -19.03
CA GLY A 424 18.20 -6.63 -18.93
C GLY A 424 18.04 -5.30 -19.68
N ASP A 425 16.85 -4.97 -20.19
CA ASP A 425 16.55 -3.72 -20.91
C ASP A 425 16.11 -2.57 -19.95
N ASP A 426 16.68 -2.56 -18.78
CA ASP A 426 16.27 -1.72 -17.65
C ASP A 426 17.03 -0.39 -17.50
N GLN A 427 17.88 -0.05 -18.48
CA GLN A 427 18.80 1.10 -18.39
C GLN A 427 18.08 2.43 -18.13
N MET A 428 16.89 2.63 -18.69
CA MET A 428 16.13 3.85 -18.52
C MET A 428 15.64 4.07 -17.06
N TRP A 429 15.56 3.00 -16.27
CA TRP A 429 15.06 3.05 -14.90
C TRP A 429 16.14 3.27 -13.85
N ARG A 430 17.44 3.09 -14.21
CA ARG A 430 18.57 3.13 -13.28
C ARG A 430 18.80 4.49 -12.63
N GLY A 431 18.22 5.54 -13.18
CA GLY A 431 18.24 6.88 -12.59
C GLY A 431 17.22 7.09 -11.46
N LEU A 432 16.29 6.16 -11.27
CA LEU A 432 15.26 6.28 -10.23
C LEU A 432 15.84 5.93 -8.85
N PRO A 433 15.51 6.70 -7.80
CA PRO A 433 16.11 6.55 -6.47
C PRO A 433 15.72 5.26 -5.75
N PHE A 434 14.72 4.56 -6.24
CA PHE A 434 14.26 3.27 -5.68
C PHE A 434 14.67 2.06 -6.55
N TYR A 435 15.41 2.30 -7.63
CA TYR A 435 15.91 1.23 -8.49
C TYR A 435 17.09 0.52 -7.81
N GLN A 436 16.88 -0.75 -7.39
CA GLN A 436 17.87 -1.57 -6.68
C GLN A 436 18.54 -0.89 -5.47
N ASP A 437 17.80 0.03 -4.81
CA ASP A 437 18.34 0.78 -3.68
C ASP A 437 18.53 -0.12 -2.44
N SER A 438 19.47 0.28 -1.61
CA SER A 438 19.73 -0.35 -0.32
C SER A 438 18.68 0.06 0.69
N TYR A 439 18.35 -0.81 1.63
CA TYR A 439 17.49 -0.48 2.75
C TYR A 439 18.24 -0.34 4.07
N THR A 440 17.68 0.41 5.00
CA THR A 440 18.17 0.45 6.37
C THR A 440 17.53 -0.69 7.15
N PRO A 441 18.32 -1.61 7.72
CA PRO A 441 17.79 -2.70 8.51
C PRO A 441 17.02 -2.20 9.73
N ILE A 442 15.91 -2.86 10.02
CA ILE A 442 15.11 -2.66 11.24
C ILE A 442 15.48 -3.71 12.27
N PRO A 443 15.49 -3.36 13.58
CA PRO A 443 15.81 -4.31 14.63
C PRO A 443 14.92 -5.55 14.59
N PRO A 444 15.43 -6.71 15.06
CA PRO A 444 14.60 -7.90 15.22
C PRO A 444 13.60 -7.73 16.37
N GLU A 445 12.62 -8.63 16.43
CA GLU A 445 11.73 -8.72 17.59
C GLU A 445 12.48 -9.23 18.84
N PRO A 446 12.15 -8.76 20.03
CA PRO A 446 11.04 -7.86 20.40
C PRO A 446 11.38 -6.36 20.27
N PHE A 447 12.61 -6.00 19.94
CA PHE A 447 13.07 -4.61 19.91
C PHE A 447 12.30 -3.77 18.89
N ARG A 448 11.95 -4.36 17.75
CA ARG A 448 11.12 -3.71 16.74
C ARG A 448 9.76 -3.30 17.30
N TRP A 449 9.08 -4.24 17.94
CA TRP A 449 7.77 -3.99 18.55
C TRP A 449 7.85 -2.94 19.65
N ALA A 450 8.83 -3.06 20.56
CA ALA A 450 9.02 -2.09 21.63
C ALA A 450 9.34 -0.70 21.08
N GLY A 451 10.24 -0.60 20.10
CA GLY A 451 10.57 0.64 19.42
C GLY A 451 9.35 1.28 18.76
N TYR A 452 8.55 0.48 18.02
CA TYR A 452 7.31 0.97 17.41
C TYR A 452 6.32 1.48 18.48
N LYS A 453 6.14 0.79 19.59
CA LYS A 453 5.24 1.22 20.67
C LYS A 453 5.69 2.53 21.30
N ILE A 454 6.98 2.68 21.60
CA ILE A 454 7.57 3.92 22.12
C ILE A 454 7.38 5.06 21.11
N PHE A 455 7.82 4.86 19.87
CA PHE A 455 7.66 5.83 18.78
C PHE A 455 6.20 6.21 18.61
N SER A 456 5.30 5.23 18.63
CA SER A 456 3.88 5.46 18.41
C SER A 456 3.21 6.26 19.53
N GLN A 457 3.73 6.22 20.76
CA GLN A 457 3.25 7.06 21.86
C GLN A 457 3.80 8.49 21.77
N LEU A 458 5.05 8.64 21.33
CA LEU A 458 5.73 9.93 21.27
C LEU A 458 5.33 10.74 20.02
N SER A 459 5.17 10.08 18.86
CA SER A 459 5.00 10.74 17.56
C SER A 459 3.55 10.97 17.14
N GLY A 460 2.59 10.31 17.77
CA GLY A 460 1.18 10.34 17.32
C GLY A 460 0.47 11.70 17.30
N HIS A 461 1.14 12.76 17.71
CA HIS A 461 0.65 14.13 17.75
C HIS A 461 1.58 15.14 17.06
N LEU A 462 2.70 14.67 16.49
CA LEU A 462 3.67 15.54 15.84
C LEU A 462 3.37 15.67 14.34
N PRO A 463 3.61 16.86 13.77
CA PRO A 463 3.67 17.02 12.31
C PRO A 463 4.76 16.12 11.73
N ARG A 464 4.61 15.74 10.48
CA ARG A 464 5.46 14.76 9.82
C ARG A 464 6.92 15.23 9.62
N TYR A 465 7.14 16.56 9.70
CA TYR A 465 8.44 17.25 9.52
C TYR A 465 8.52 18.49 10.37
#